data_39ef45064524a005a5120a0444f110f3
#
_entry.id   39ef45064524a005a5120a0444f110f3
#
_cell.length_a   1.000
_cell.length_b   1.000
_cell.length_c   1.000
_cell.angle_alpha   90.00
_cell.angle_beta   90.00
_cell.angle_gamma   90.00
#
_symmetry.space_group_name_H-M   'P 1'
#
loop_
_entity.id
_entity.type
_entity.pdbx_description
1 polymer ?
#
loop_
_entity_poly.entity_id
_entity_poly.type
_entity_poly.pdbx_seq_one_letter_code
_entity_poly.pdbx_strand_id
1 'polypeptide(L)'
;MTSLTGAERPEDLVAAYSGLLGSVKRTQARKAVRELVALADDGSALKLAAALAPVAALAPETLVRLWPQAHDPDGFAAALLAPAFREEGRTELKLQRVNSLAGLRHLVMLRRLTVERCKEISDLTELESLTELRSLDLNGCAGVEDLTPLSGLTQLTWLSLHRCRPVRDVKPLLTLSRLRHLDLSITRVTSVDGFAASFPLLEKLDLRGCRSFRSPSQLSGLTRLTHLDLGWTAIRNLSGLTDVPALTSLHLASCKQLRDLTGIDAAGNLVELVVEECPGLRSVQGFGCHPRLTKLEFKGCTELSDLRGASPLSHLEELRISGSERLASLAGLGPLPALKEIAIEDCPALADFTGLTEIASAYRLHLSGLGLIRDLAPFTLLPGLRALALDGCQGLWELTGLDLRSGLGELTVSRTGSLSSPGDLGEAPDLRVLELRDLPALADLGLLGGLTELTTVGIRGCPALTDISALARTPLTGLSLHHTTALDSLHVLEECRDLRVLSVRDIPSLMTFPALPSLRELSLARLHWKDLSPLAGLGGLQHLRLDDFDDLTDISTLTGLPDLSELLLGHLHSFTDLGPLLDIPSLRRLDKSPQMNAEILQGRRDPVLVELANRQVAIDRR
;
A
#
# COMPACT_ATOMS: atom_id res chain seq x y z
N MET A 1 17.19 32.01 -48.23
CA MET A 1 16.76 31.86 -46.82
C MET A 1 17.57 32.81 -45.97
N THR A 2 17.17 34.06 -45.92
CA THR A 2 17.80 35.10 -45.10
C THR A 2 17.36 34.90 -43.65
N SER A 3 18.32 34.68 -42.76
CA SER A 3 18.09 34.65 -41.33
C SER A 3 17.71 36.07 -40.87
N LEU A 4 16.51 36.22 -40.29
CA LEU A 4 16.01 37.46 -39.69
C LEU A 4 16.71 37.82 -38.36
N THR A 5 17.96 37.43 -38.18
CA THR A 5 18.73 37.61 -36.94
C THR A 5 19.42 38.98 -36.83
N GLY A 6 18.92 40.00 -37.53
CA GLY A 6 19.48 41.34 -37.51
C GLY A 6 18.51 42.46 -37.15
N ALA A 7 17.26 42.18 -36.74
CA ALA A 7 16.32 43.22 -36.32
C ALA A 7 16.63 43.62 -34.87
N GLU A 8 17.19 44.83 -34.66
CA GLU A 8 17.54 45.35 -33.33
C GLU A 8 16.33 45.96 -32.58
N ARG A 9 15.16 46.15 -33.25
CA ARG A 9 13.99 46.78 -32.65
C ARG A 9 12.73 45.94 -32.83
N PRO A 10 11.81 45.92 -31.83
CA PRO A 10 10.51 45.23 -31.93
C PRO A 10 9.72 45.60 -33.18
N GLU A 11 9.71 46.87 -33.54
CA GLU A 11 9.01 47.43 -34.71
C GLU A 11 9.46 46.79 -36.04
N ASP A 12 10.76 46.50 -36.19
CA ASP A 12 11.34 45.91 -37.41
C ASP A 12 10.86 44.45 -37.58
N LEU A 13 10.76 43.70 -36.48
CA LEU A 13 10.23 42.33 -36.48
C LEU A 13 8.74 42.30 -36.81
N VAL A 14 7.96 43.21 -36.23
CA VAL A 14 6.51 43.34 -36.52
C VAL A 14 6.30 43.69 -38.00
N ALA A 15 7.09 44.62 -38.54
CA ALA A 15 7.03 45.00 -39.98
C ALA A 15 7.40 43.83 -40.88
N ALA A 16 8.47 43.09 -40.56
CA ALA A 16 8.93 41.94 -41.35
C ALA A 16 7.86 40.82 -41.41
N TYR A 17 7.22 40.50 -40.30
CA TYR A 17 6.17 39.47 -40.26
C TYR A 17 4.84 39.97 -40.83
N SER A 18 4.51 41.25 -40.74
CA SER A 18 3.33 41.86 -41.38
C SER A 18 3.35 41.73 -42.90
N GLY A 19 4.52 41.91 -43.52
CA GLY A 19 4.73 41.72 -44.95
C GLY A 19 4.54 40.28 -45.44
N LEU A 20 4.52 39.32 -44.53
CA LEU A 20 4.42 37.89 -44.86
C LEU A 20 2.99 37.31 -44.72
N LEU A 21 2.01 38.08 -44.22
CA LEU A 21 0.66 37.62 -43.88
C LEU A 21 -0.07 36.84 -44.99
N GLY A 22 0.24 37.03 -46.27
CA GLY A 22 -0.42 36.34 -47.39
C GLY A 22 0.27 35.07 -47.91
N SER A 23 1.50 34.75 -47.44
CA SER A 23 2.34 33.70 -48.04
C SER A 23 3.08 32.82 -47.02
N VAL A 24 2.77 32.92 -45.74
CA VAL A 24 3.53 32.27 -44.65
C VAL A 24 3.28 30.76 -44.60
N LYS A 25 4.34 29.96 -44.64
CA LYS A 25 4.27 28.53 -44.37
C LYS A 25 4.05 28.29 -42.87
N ARG A 26 3.34 27.17 -42.53
CA ARG A 26 3.00 26.80 -41.16
C ARG A 26 4.15 26.83 -40.17
N THR A 27 5.35 26.39 -40.59
CA THR A 27 6.56 26.39 -39.75
C THR A 27 7.08 27.81 -39.46
N GLN A 28 6.97 28.72 -40.42
CA GLN A 28 7.33 30.13 -40.27
C GLN A 28 6.34 30.87 -39.37
N ALA A 29 5.03 30.62 -39.55
CA ALA A 29 4.00 31.16 -38.69
C ALA A 29 4.17 30.73 -37.22
N ARG A 30 4.53 29.47 -36.97
CA ARG A 30 4.84 28.97 -35.61
C ARG A 30 6.04 29.65 -34.99
N LYS A 31 7.10 29.91 -35.76
CA LYS A 31 8.28 30.63 -35.29
C LYS A 31 7.92 32.08 -34.99
N ALA A 32 7.20 32.73 -35.93
CA ALA A 32 6.76 34.12 -35.79
C ALA A 32 5.90 34.33 -34.53
N VAL A 33 4.90 33.50 -34.30
CA VAL A 33 4.08 33.63 -33.09
C VAL A 33 4.90 33.54 -31.81
N ARG A 34 5.87 32.61 -31.74
CA ARG A 34 6.75 32.48 -30.55
C ARG A 34 7.61 33.72 -30.31
N GLU A 35 8.16 34.31 -31.36
CA GLU A 35 9.00 35.52 -31.27
C GLU A 35 8.14 36.74 -30.92
N LEU A 36 7.03 36.95 -31.61
CA LEU A 36 6.14 38.09 -31.42
C LEU A 36 5.55 38.19 -30.01
N VAL A 37 5.14 37.05 -29.41
CA VAL A 37 4.54 37.05 -28.05
C VAL A 37 5.53 37.43 -26.95
N ALA A 38 6.81 37.29 -27.19
CA ALA A 38 7.88 37.65 -26.24
C ALA A 38 8.33 39.10 -26.36
N LEU A 39 7.85 39.83 -27.39
CA LEU A 39 8.28 41.23 -27.63
C LEU A 39 7.57 42.20 -26.70
N ALA A 40 8.34 43.14 -26.18
CA ALA A 40 7.85 44.31 -25.46
C ALA A 40 7.52 45.42 -26.46
N ASP A 41 6.27 45.52 -26.85
CA ASP A 41 5.79 46.57 -27.77
C ASP A 41 4.44 47.16 -27.31
N ASP A 42 3.81 47.97 -28.14
CA ASP A 42 2.51 48.63 -27.91
C ASP A 42 1.27 47.70 -28.13
N GLY A 43 1.51 46.38 -28.25
CA GLY A 43 0.50 45.38 -28.54
C GLY A 43 0.31 45.09 -30.02
N SER A 44 1.09 45.68 -30.92
CA SER A 44 1.04 45.39 -32.34
C SER A 44 1.57 44.00 -32.68
N ALA A 45 2.63 43.58 -31.99
CA ALA A 45 3.17 42.22 -32.10
C ALA A 45 2.14 41.15 -31.72
N LEU A 46 1.38 41.36 -30.65
CA LEU A 46 0.35 40.43 -30.22
C LEU A 46 -0.81 40.34 -31.21
N LYS A 47 -1.25 41.47 -31.79
CA LYS A 47 -2.26 41.49 -32.84
C LYS A 47 -1.81 40.69 -34.07
N LEU A 48 -0.56 40.85 -34.44
CA LEU A 48 0.04 40.10 -35.55
C LEU A 48 0.18 38.60 -35.23
N ALA A 49 0.57 38.26 -34.02
CA ALA A 49 0.63 36.87 -33.56
C ALA A 49 -0.77 36.22 -33.63
N ALA A 50 -1.84 36.94 -33.22
CA ALA A 50 -3.20 36.48 -33.30
C ALA A 50 -3.65 36.27 -34.76
N ALA A 51 -3.28 37.18 -35.69
CA ALA A 51 -3.55 37.02 -37.11
C ALA A 51 -2.84 35.80 -37.73
N LEU A 52 -1.63 35.46 -37.25
CA LEU A 52 -0.87 34.30 -37.69
C LEU A 52 -1.27 32.98 -37.02
N ALA A 53 -1.97 33.01 -35.89
CA ALA A 53 -2.32 31.83 -35.11
C ALA A 53 -3.12 30.76 -35.90
N PRO A 54 -4.12 31.08 -36.74
CA PRO A 54 -4.82 30.10 -37.58
C PRO A 54 -3.88 29.37 -38.53
N VAL A 55 -2.94 30.09 -39.17
CA VAL A 55 -1.94 29.50 -40.07
C VAL A 55 -0.91 28.67 -39.33
N ALA A 56 -0.50 29.11 -38.15
CA ALA A 56 0.42 28.40 -37.27
C ALA A 56 -0.17 27.06 -36.76
N ALA A 57 -1.51 26.98 -36.62
CA ALA A 57 -2.24 25.86 -36.08
C ALA A 57 -1.52 25.31 -34.83
N LEU A 58 -1.34 26.18 -33.84
CA LEU A 58 -0.71 25.80 -32.57
C LEU A 58 -1.76 25.10 -31.72
N ALA A 59 -1.39 23.92 -31.20
CA ALA A 59 -2.23 23.23 -30.22
C ALA A 59 -2.32 24.06 -28.93
N PRO A 60 -3.46 24.04 -28.20
CA PRO A 60 -3.65 24.75 -26.94
C PRO A 60 -2.54 24.47 -25.91
N GLU A 61 -2.00 23.24 -25.86
CA GLU A 61 -0.87 22.90 -24.97
C GLU A 61 0.37 23.73 -25.29
N THR A 62 0.60 24.04 -26.56
CA THR A 62 1.72 24.89 -26.96
C THR A 62 1.47 26.34 -26.55
N LEU A 63 0.24 26.83 -26.70
CA LEU A 63 -0.14 28.17 -26.24
C LEU A 63 -0.04 28.29 -24.71
N VAL A 64 -0.51 27.28 -23.95
CA VAL A 64 -0.38 27.24 -22.49
C VAL A 64 1.10 27.31 -22.06
N ARG A 65 2.02 26.68 -22.80
CA ARG A 65 3.47 26.75 -22.50
C ARG A 65 4.10 28.11 -22.84
N LEU A 66 3.59 28.78 -23.85
CA LEU A 66 4.08 30.11 -24.27
C LEU A 66 3.53 31.23 -23.39
N TRP A 67 2.34 31.06 -22.83
CA TRP A 67 1.63 32.07 -22.04
C TRP A 67 2.47 32.66 -20.89
N PRO A 68 3.13 31.91 -20.01
CA PRO A 68 3.96 32.49 -18.94
C PRO A 68 5.21 33.25 -19.45
N GLN A 69 5.55 33.07 -20.71
CA GLN A 69 6.71 33.72 -21.37
C GLN A 69 6.31 34.97 -22.19
N ALA A 70 5.00 35.20 -22.32
CA ALA A 70 4.49 36.34 -23.03
C ALA A 70 4.81 37.64 -22.25
N HIS A 71 5.16 38.70 -22.98
CA HIS A 71 5.39 40.03 -22.39
C HIS A 71 4.09 40.59 -21.79
N ASP A 72 2.96 40.37 -22.47
CA ASP A 72 1.62 40.66 -22.01
C ASP A 72 0.81 39.35 -21.88
N PRO A 73 0.84 38.68 -20.72
CA PRO A 73 0.09 37.43 -20.52
C PRO A 73 -1.43 37.60 -20.59
N ASP A 74 -1.96 38.77 -20.21
CA ASP A 74 -3.38 39.06 -20.25
C ASP A 74 -3.90 39.19 -21.70
N GLY A 75 -3.26 40.05 -22.48
CA GLY A 75 -3.58 40.17 -23.91
C GLY A 75 -3.33 38.87 -24.68
N PHE A 76 -2.28 38.11 -24.34
CA PHE A 76 -2.03 36.78 -24.92
C PHE A 76 -3.20 35.84 -24.67
N ALA A 77 -3.69 35.79 -23.45
CA ALA A 77 -4.81 34.92 -23.12
C ALA A 77 -6.09 35.35 -23.85
N ALA A 78 -6.35 36.65 -23.95
CA ALA A 78 -7.49 37.19 -24.67
C ALA A 78 -7.46 36.88 -26.19
N ALA A 79 -6.28 37.13 -26.82
CA ALA A 79 -6.14 37.10 -28.28
C ALA A 79 -5.83 35.70 -28.85
N LEU A 80 -5.17 34.83 -28.10
CA LEU A 80 -4.69 33.55 -28.59
C LEU A 80 -5.26 32.36 -27.83
N LEU A 81 -5.18 32.38 -26.49
CA LEU A 81 -5.49 31.20 -25.69
C LEU A 81 -7.01 30.97 -25.58
N ALA A 82 -7.78 32.00 -25.26
CA ALA A 82 -9.23 31.88 -25.12
C ALA A 82 -9.96 31.54 -26.44
N PRO A 83 -9.58 32.09 -27.61
CA PRO A 83 -10.11 31.62 -28.88
C PRO A 83 -9.81 30.15 -29.17
N ALA A 84 -8.55 29.71 -28.96
CA ALA A 84 -8.16 28.31 -29.20
C ALA A 84 -8.93 27.33 -28.30
N PHE A 85 -9.14 27.70 -27.03
CA PHE A 85 -9.94 26.87 -26.10
C PHE A 85 -11.41 26.78 -26.52
N ARG A 86 -12.01 27.89 -27.02
CA ARG A 86 -13.39 27.87 -27.53
C ARG A 86 -13.53 27.02 -28.80
N GLU A 87 -12.58 27.12 -29.71
CA GLU A 87 -12.58 26.36 -30.96
C GLU A 87 -12.48 24.85 -30.70
N GLU A 88 -11.65 24.42 -29.78
CA GLU A 88 -11.52 23.00 -29.38
C GLU A 88 -12.60 22.55 -28.37
N GLY A 89 -13.45 23.45 -27.86
CA GLY A 89 -14.42 23.12 -26.80
C GLY A 89 -13.74 22.74 -25.47
N ARG A 90 -12.56 23.23 -25.22
CA ARG A 90 -11.76 22.86 -24.05
C ARG A 90 -12.25 23.60 -22.81
N THR A 91 -12.55 22.82 -21.76
CA THR A 91 -13.08 23.33 -20.49
C THR A 91 -12.17 23.04 -19.30
N GLU A 92 -10.97 22.51 -19.52
CA GLU A 92 -10.01 22.13 -18.49
C GLU A 92 -8.66 22.77 -18.73
N LEU A 93 -8.04 23.25 -17.65
CA LEU A 93 -6.71 23.81 -17.68
C LEU A 93 -5.92 23.36 -16.45
N LYS A 94 -4.67 22.93 -16.68
CA LYS A 94 -3.71 22.62 -15.61
C LYS A 94 -2.47 23.50 -15.74
N LEU A 95 -2.18 24.23 -14.67
CA LEU A 95 -1.00 25.08 -14.52
C LEU A 95 -0.12 24.55 -13.38
N GLN A 96 1.17 24.53 -13.60
CA GLN A 96 2.12 24.09 -12.57
C GLN A 96 3.29 25.05 -12.51
N ARG A 97 3.66 25.48 -11.29
CA ARG A 97 4.82 26.32 -11.04
C ARG A 97 4.82 27.64 -11.83
N VAL A 98 3.64 28.19 -12.08
CA VAL A 98 3.51 29.53 -12.66
C VAL A 98 3.55 30.58 -11.57
N ASN A 99 3.99 31.81 -11.92
CA ASN A 99 4.15 32.90 -10.99
C ASN A 99 3.00 33.92 -11.05
N SER A 100 2.13 33.80 -12.07
CA SER A 100 1.01 34.71 -12.29
C SER A 100 -0.17 33.95 -12.88
N LEU A 101 -1.39 34.45 -12.60
CA LEU A 101 -2.65 34.01 -13.21
C LEU A 101 -3.19 35.02 -14.24
N ALA A 102 -2.40 36.05 -14.57
CA ALA A 102 -2.81 37.13 -15.48
C ALA A 102 -3.36 36.59 -16.80
N GLY A 103 -4.58 36.99 -17.15
CA GLY A 103 -5.28 36.58 -18.34
C GLY A 103 -6.20 35.35 -18.16
N LEU A 104 -6.23 34.70 -17.00
CA LEU A 104 -7.20 33.62 -16.73
C LEU A 104 -8.64 34.09 -16.87
N ARG A 105 -8.94 35.34 -16.55
CA ARG A 105 -10.28 35.95 -16.66
C ARG A 105 -10.90 35.84 -18.06
N HIS A 106 -10.12 35.62 -19.10
CA HIS A 106 -10.61 35.44 -20.47
C HIS A 106 -11.07 34.01 -20.78
N LEU A 107 -10.70 33.03 -19.92
CA LEU A 107 -11.04 31.62 -20.09
C LEU A 107 -12.34 31.23 -19.37
N VAL A 108 -13.38 32.03 -19.56
CA VAL A 108 -14.70 31.90 -18.87
C VAL A 108 -15.40 30.55 -19.10
N MET A 109 -14.99 29.79 -20.13
CA MET A 109 -15.53 28.47 -20.45
C MET A 109 -14.98 27.36 -19.53
N LEU A 110 -14.00 27.66 -18.67
CA LEU A 110 -13.38 26.64 -17.83
C LEU A 110 -14.36 26.09 -16.80
N ARG A 111 -14.41 24.76 -16.74
CA ARG A 111 -15.14 23.98 -15.71
C ARG A 111 -14.21 23.31 -14.72
N ARG A 112 -12.95 23.06 -15.10
CA ARG A 112 -11.92 22.51 -14.23
C ARG A 112 -10.64 23.30 -14.40
N LEU A 113 -10.13 23.80 -13.26
CA LEU A 113 -8.86 24.50 -13.19
C LEU A 113 -7.99 23.86 -12.10
N THR A 114 -6.79 23.49 -12.45
CA THR A 114 -5.78 22.99 -11.54
C THR A 114 -4.55 23.92 -11.57
N VAL A 115 -4.21 24.48 -10.44
CA VAL A 115 -3.06 25.37 -10.22
C VAL A 115 -2.20 24.78 -9.10
N GLU A 116 -1.16 24.04 -9.47
CA GLU A 116 -0.38 23.26 -8.51
C GLU A 116 1.00 23.86 -8.26
N ARG A 117 1.38 23.91 -6.96
CA ARG A 117 2.73 24.29 -6.51
C ARG A 117 3.18 25.67 -7.00
N CYS A 118 2.26 26.60 -7.11
CA CYS A 118 2.49 27.97 -7.52
C CYS A 118 2.68 28.87 -6.29
N LYS A 119 3.91 28.91 -5.78
CA LYS A 119 4.24 29.55 -4.49
C LYS A 119 4.07 31.07 -4.48
N GLU A 120 4.28 31.70 -5.61
CA GLU A 120 4.27 33.15 -5.76
C GLU A 120 2.86 33.72 -5.99
N ILE A 121 1.88 32.87 -6.25
CA ILE A 121 0.50 33.30 -6.48
C ILE A 121 -0.12 33.63 -5.12
N SER A 122 -0.48 34.91 -4.96
CA SER A 122 -1.22 35.44 -3.79
C SER A 122 -2.55 36.07 -4.20
N ASP A 123 -2.66 36.58 -5.42
CA ASP A 123 -3.84 37.22 -5.95
C ASP A 123 -4.66 36.24 -6.81
N LEU A 124 -5.95 36.08 -6.47
CA LEU A 124 -6.91 35.21 -7.13
C LEU A 124 -7.97 36.00 -7.91
N THR A 125 -7.87 37.32 -8.06
CA THR A 125 -8.88 38.16 -8.73
C THR A 125 -9.18 37.74 -10.16
N GLU A 126 -8.20 37.18 -10.86
CA GLU A 126 -8.38 36.62 -12.21
C GLU A 126 -9.40 35.47 -12.26
N LEU A 127 -9.68 34.82 -11.12
CA LEU A 127 -10.65 33.74 -11.03
C LEU A 127 -12.10 34.21 -10.93
N GLU A 128 -12.36 35.45 -10.54
CA GLU A 128 -13.73 35.98 -10.29
C GLU A 128 -14.66 35.80 -11.49
N SER A 129 -14.13 35.92 -12.71
CA SER A 129 -14.90 35.80 -13.95
C SER A 129 -15.19 34.35 -14.37
N LEU A 130 -14.57 33.35 -13.73
CA LEU A 130 -14.70 31.95 -14.10
C LEU A 130 -15.93 31.28 -13.47
N THR A 131 -17.10 31.90 -13.61
CA THR A 131 -18.34 31.51 -12.92
C THR A 131 -18.87 30.13 -13.28
N GLU A 132 -18.43 29.53 -14.40
CA GLU A 132 -18.78 28.16 -14.80
C GLU A 132 -17.93 27.08 -14.14
N LEU A 133 -16.94 27.49 -13.31
CA LEU A 133 -15.99 26.58 -12.70
C LEU A 133 -16.69 25.63 -11.71
N ARG A 134 -16.46 24.32 -11.89
CA ARG A 134 -17.01 23.25 -11.04
C ARG A 134 -15.96 22.59 -10.17
N SER A 135 -14.70 22.63 -10.59
CA SER A 135 -13.58 22.05 -9.87
C SER A 135 -12.40 23.01 -9.90
N LEU A 136 -11.90 23.37 -8.72
CA LEU A 136 -10.73 24.22 -8.54
C LEU A 136 -9.73 23.57 -7.60
N ASP A 137 -8.50 23.34 -8.10
CA ASP A 137 -7.38 22.84 -7.32
C ASP A 137 -6.30 23.92 -7.21
N LEU A 138 -6.04 24.37 -5.98
CA LEU A 138 -4.98 25.33 -5.65
C LEU A 138 -3.87 24.67 -4.80
N ASN A 139 -3.66 23.37 -4.94
CA ASN A 139 -2.70 22.60 -4.13
C ASN A 139 -1.30 23.19 -4.14
N GLY A 140 -0.83 23.56 -2.95
CA GLY A 140 0.54 24.05 -2.75
C GLY A 140 0.77 25.49 -3.25
N CYS A 141 -0.29 26.27 -3.45
CA CYS A 141 -0.22 27.71 -3.70
C CYS A 141 0.03 28.43 -2.37
N ALA A 142 1.30 28.45 -1.95
CA ALA A 142 1.70 28.91 -0.62
C ALA A 142 1.58 30.42 -0.40
N GLY A 143 1.31 31.21 -1.41
CA GLY A 143 1.05 32.65 -1.33
C GLY A 143 -0.42 33.01 -1.10
N VAL A 144 -1.34 32.07 -1.33
CA VAL A 144 -2.80 32.31 -1.24
C VAL A 144 -3.21 32.47 0.22
N GLU A 145 -3.79 33.63 0.54
CA GLU A 145 -4.38 33.95 1.86
C GLU A 145 -5.83 34.44 1.71
N ASP A 146 -6.09 35.37 0.80
CA ASP A 146 -7.43 35.93 0.54
C ASP A 146 -8.22 35.02 -0.40
N LEU A 147 -9.37 34.57 0.06
CA LEU A 147 -10.31 33.73 -0.70
C LEU A 147 -11.53 34.51 -1.24
N THR A 148 -11.58 35.84 -1.00
CA THR A 148 -12.69 36.71 -1.44
C THR A 148 -13.01 36.55 -2.92
N PRO A 149 -12.01 36.45 -3.83
CA PRO A 149 -12.26 36.27 -5.26
C PRO A 149 -12.99 34.98 -5.62
N LEU A 150 -13.00 33.99 -4.74
CA LEU A 150 -13.70 32.72 -4.97
C LEU A 150 -15.20 32.79 -4.67
N SER A 151 -15.66 33.83 -3.97
CA SER A 151 -17.04 33.94 -3.47
C SER A 151 -18.12 33.93 -4.57
N GLY A 152 -17.77 34.36 -5.78
CA GLY A 152 -18.66 34.34 -6.97
C GLY A 152 -18.75 33.00 -7.69
N LEU A 153 -17.89 32.02 -7.38
CA LEU A 153 -17.78 30.75 -8.09
C LEU A 153 -18.84 29.72 -7.63
N THR A 154 -20.10 30.09 -7.63
CA THR A 154 -21.23 29.34 -7.03
C THR A 154 -21.50 27.98 -7.69
N GLN A 155 -20.89 27.67 -8.84
CA GLN A 155 -21.00 26.38 -9.50
C GLN A 155 -19.98 25.36 -8.98
N LEU A 156 -19.04 25.76 -8.09
CA LEU A 156 -18.03 24.86 -7.53
C LEU A 156 -18.67 23.71 -6.75
N THR A 157 -18.27 22.51 -7.12
CA THR A 157 -18.61 21.25 -6.43
C THR A 157 -17.40 20.62 -5.75
N TRP A 158 -16.20 20.98 -6.20
CA TRP A 158 -14.94 20.48 -5.69
C TRP A 158 -13.93 21.61 -5.55
N LEU A 159 -13.37 21.80 -4.35
CA LEU A 159 -12.36 22.80 -4.06
C LEU A 159 -11.25 22.18 -3.19
N SER A 160 -9.99 22.28 -3.64
CA SER A 160 -8.82 21.96 -2.84
C SER A 160 -7.97 23.20 -2.61
N LEU A 161 -7.70 23.48 -1.34
CA LEU A 161 -6.75 24.45 -0.83
C LEU A 161 -5.61 23.74 -0.08
N HIS A 162 -5.35 22.47 -0.43
CA HIS A 162 -4.30 21.67 0.20
C HIS A 162 -2.96 22.41 0.20
N ARG A 163 -2.33 22.52 1.38
CA ARG A 163 -1.06 23.24 1.56
C ARG A 163 -1.08 24.73 1.24
N CYS A 164 -2.23 25.37 1.14
CA CYS A 164 -2.35 26.84 1.15
C CYS A 164 -2.20 27.36 2.57
N ARG A 165 -0.98 27.31 3.09
CA ARG A 165 -0.67 27.55 4.51
C ARG A 165 -1.10 28.91 5.07
N PRO A 166 -1.11 30.04 4.31
CA PRO A 166 -1.58 31.32 4.85
C PRO A 166 -3.09 31.37 5.11
N VAL A 167 -3.89 30.52 4.42
CA VAL A 167 -5.36 30.51 4.56
C VAL A 167 -5.78 30.28 6.02
N ARG A 168 -6.55 31.25 6.56
CA ARG A 168 -7.11 31.24 7.93
C ARG A 168 -8.61 31.44 7.92
N ASP A 169 -9.08 32.40 7.13
CA ASP A 169 -10.49 32.74 7.00
C ASP A 169 -11.12 32.05 5.79
N VAL A 170 -12.15 31.26 6.04
CA VAL A 170 -12.92 30.53 5.03
C VAL A 170 -14.33 31.10 4.84
N LYS A 171 -14.64 32.22 5.48
CA LYS A 171 -15.94 32.89 5.35
C LYS A 171 -16.30 33.25 3.91
N PRO A 172 -15.34 33.70 3.05
CA PRO A 172 -15.65 33.96 1.65
C PRO A 172 -16.21 32.74 0.88
N LEU A 173 -15.92 31.52 1.35
CA LEU A 173 -16.42 30.29 0.73
C LEU A 173 -17.89 30.00 1.06
N LEU A 174 -18.48 30.65 2.06
CA LEU A 174 -19.85 30.35 2.54
C LEU A 174 -20.95 30.57 1.48
N THR A 175 -20.65 31.21 0.37
CA THR A 175 -21.56 31.40 -0.78
C THR A 175 -21.61 30.19 -1.72
N LEU A 176 -20.67 29.23 -1.58
CA LEU A 176 -20.46 28.11 -2.50
C LEU A 176 -21.39 26.93 -2.17
N SER A 177 -22.68 27.12 -2.20
CA SER A 177 -23.69 26.17 -1.71
C SER A 177 -23.74 24.81 -2.45
N ARG A 178 -23.05 24.69 -3.59
CA ARG A 178 -22.97 23.43 -4.35
C ARG A 178 -21.76 22.57 -4.00
N LEU A 179 -20.90 23.01 -3.09
CA LEU A 179 -19.72 22.23 -2.69
C LEU A 179 -20.12 20.86 -2.15
N ARG A 180 -19.45 19.83 -2.70
CA ARG A 180 -19.50 18.43 -2.23
C ARG A 180 -18.19 17.99 -1.61
N HIS A 181 -17.08 18.49 -2.13
CA HIS A 181 -15.74 18.16 -1.63
C HIS A 181 -14.98 19.44 -1.32
N LEU A 182 -14.52 19.57 -0.08
CA LEU A 182 -13.70 20.69 0.37
C LEU A 182 -12.47 20.16 1.11
N ASP A 183 -11.30 20.44 0.53
CA ASP A 183 -10.01 20.10 1.12
C ASP A 183 -9.33 21.39 1.62
N LEU A 184 -9.25 21.52 2.92
CA LEU A 184 -8.56 22.61 3.64
C LEU A 184 -7.29 22.11 4.33
N SER A 185 -6.81 20.92 3.96
CA SER A 185 -5.73 20.28 4.68
C SER A 185 -4.41 21.06 4.57
N ILE A 186 -3.66 21.04 5.68
CA ILE A 186 -2.39 21.76 5.87
C ILE A 186 -2.55 23.28 5.63
N THR A 187 -3.68 23.83 6.06
CA THR A 187 -3.93 25.28 6.17
C THR A 187 -3.83 25.74 7.63
N ARG A 188 -4.08 27.02 7.87
CA ARG A 188 -4.16 27.60 9.25
C ARG A 188 -5.59 27.89 9.68
N VAL A 189 -6.55 27.21 9.09
CA VAL A 189 -7.98 27.35 9.45
C VAL A 189 -8.19 26.99 10.93
N THR A 190 -8.89 27.87 11.64
CA THR A 190 -9.21 27.70 13.06
C THR A 190 -10.70 27.49 13.30
N SER A 191 -11.54 27.96 12.39
CA SER A 191 -13.00 27.87 12.45
C SER A 191 -13.60 27.53 11.10
N VAL A 192 -14.66 26.74 11.16
CA VAL A 192 -15.55 26.39 10.03
C VAL A 192 -17.01 26.74 10.34
N ASP A 193 -17.20 27.76 11.17
CA ASP A 193 -18.52 28.24 11.54
C ASP A 193 -19.34 28.61 10.29
N GLY A 194 -20.60 28.20 10.27
CA GLY A 194 -21.50 28.45 9.16
C GLY A 194 -21.49 27.38 8.07
N PHE A 195 -20.60 26.40 8.10
CA PHE A 195 -20.51 25.37 7.05
C PHE A 195 -21.80 24.56 6.90
N ALA A 196 -22.45 24.18 7.99
CA ALA A 196 -23.69 23.41 7.93
C ALA A 196 -24.82 24.16 7.19
N ALA A 197 -24.95 25.48 7.45
CA ALA A 197 -25.95 26.30 6.78
C ALA A 197 -25.61 26.58 5.30
N SER A 198 -24.32 26.72 4.99
CA SER A 198 -23.85 27.14 3.67
C SER A 198 -23.58 25.97 2.72
N PHE A 199 -23.22 24.79 3.23
CA PHE A 199 -22.84 23.64 2.42
C PHE A 199 -23.77 22.43 2.61
N PRO A 200 -25.05 22.53 2.23
CA PRO A 200 -26.03 21.44 2.43
C PRO A 200 -25.72 20.17 1.63
N LEU A 201 -24.80 20.25 0.65
CA LEU A 201 -24.41 19.15 -0.21
C LEU A 201 -23.02 18.57 0.12
N LEU A 202 -22.36 19.04 1.17
CA LEU A 202 -20.99 18.66 1.49
C LEU A 202 -20.91 17.18 1.90
N GLU A 203 -20.14 16.41 1.13
CA GLU A 203 -19.95 14.96 1.29
C GLU A 203 -18.58 14.63 1.87
N LYS A 204 -17.55 15.41 1.52
CA LYS A 204 -16.18 15.20 1.99
C LYS A 204 -15.56 16.49 2.48
N LEU A 205 -15.01 16.46 3.69
CA LEU A 205 -14.28 17.55 4.30
C LEU A 205 -12.94 17.05 4.84
N ASP A 206 -11.86 17.66 4.37
CA ASP A 206 -10.52 17.41 4.86
C ASP A 206 -10.00 18.64 5.62
N LEU A 207 -9.80 18.48 6.93
CA LEU A 207 -9.19 19.45 7.83
C LEU A 207 -7.83 18.98 8.36
N ARG A 208 -7.26 17.93 7.75
CA ARG A 208 -5.99 17.37 8.17
C ARG A 208 -4.89 18.44 8.18
N GLY A 209 -4.19 18.54 9.31
CA GLY A 209 -3.11 19.50 9.47
C GLY A 209 -3.56 20.93 9.74
N CYS A 210 -4.85 21.18 9.95
CA CYS A 210 -5.36 22.42 10.53
C CYS A 210 -5.08 22.45 12.03
N ARG A 211 -3.80 22.64 12.39
CA ARG A 211 -3.27 22.47 13.76
C ARG A 211 -3.90 23.35 14.82
N SER A 212 -4.65 24.35 14.43
CA SER A 212 -5.35 25.27 15.33
C SER A 212 -6.85 25.01 15.44
N PHE A 213 -7.39 24.08 14.65
CA PHE A 213 -8.79 23.68 14.74
C PHE A 213 -9.03 22.85 16.01
N ARG A 214 -10.05 23.26 16.82
CA ARG A 214 -10.29 22.67 18.15
C ARG A 214 -11.74 22.35 18.45
N SER A 215 -12.67 22.80 17.62
CA SER A 215 -14.11 22.80 17.95
C SER A 215 -14.92 21.93 16.98
N PRO A 216 -15.03 20.60 17.22
CA PRO A 216 -15.83 19.72 16.38
C PRO A 216 -17.32 20.11 16.30
N SER A 217 -17.83 20.85 17.32
CA SER A 217 -19.21 21.36 17.31
C SER A 217 -19.57 22.22 16.09
N GLN A 218 -18.56 22.85 15.46
CA GLN A 218 -18.76 23.64 14.24
C GLN A 218 -19.07 22.77 13.00
N LEU A 219 -18.90 21.47 13.10
CA LEU A 219 -19.21 20.49 12.06
C LEU A 219 -20.62 19.92 12.18
N SER A 220 -21.34 20.29 13.26
CA SER A 220 -22.69 19.79 13.52
C SER A 220 -23.66 20.25 12.45
N GLY A 221 -24.58 19.35 12.05
CA GLY A 221 -25.57 19.65 11.01
C GLY A 221 -25.07 19.45 9.57
N LEU A 222 -23.85 18.99 9.37
CA LEU A 222 -23.37 18.56 8.04
C LEU A 222 -23.99 17.20 7.68
N THR A 223 -25.29 17.18 7.41
CA THR A 223 -26.12 15.98 7.32
C THR A 223 -25.75 15.03 6.17
N ARG A 224 -25.06 15.54 5.15
CA ARG A 224 -24.60 14.75 3.99
C ARG A 224 -23.11 14.35 4.06
N LEU A 225 -22.41 14.78 5.09
CA LEU A 225 -20.98 14.50 5.24
C LEU A 225 -20.75 12.99 5.44
N THR A 226 -20.05 12.37 4.50
CA THR A 226 -19.72 10.92 4.51
C THR A 226 -18.29 10.65 4.95
N HIS A 227 -17.36 11.58 4.67
CA HIS A 227 -15.94 11.43 5.00
C HIS A 227 -15.44 12.70 5.68
N LEU A 228 -14.80 12.54 6.82
CA LEU A 228 -14.20 13.61 7.61
C LEU A 228 -12.77 13.22 8.02
N ASP A 229 -11.79 14.04 7.66
CA ASP A 229 -10.43 13.91 8.15
C ASP A 229 -10.11 15.06 9.10
N LEU A 230 -9.83 14.73 10.36
CA LEU A 230 -9.43 15.66 11.44
C LEU A 230 -7.99 15.41 11.88
N GLY A 231 -7.20 14.67 11.11
CA GLY A 231 -5.82 14.37 11.45
C GLY A 231 -4.97 15.63 11.67
N TRP A 232 -4.01 15.56 12.60
CA TRP A 232 -3.11 16.69 12.93
C TRP A 232 -3.82 17.97 13.40
N THR A 233 -5.05 17.86 13.89
CA THR A 233 -5.79 18.97 14.52
C THR A 233 -5.51 19.03 16.02
N ALA A 234 -6.02 20.08 16.69
CA ALA A 234 -5.87 20.27 18.14
C ALA A 234 -7.15 19.92 18.92
N ILE A 235 -8.00 19.05 18.37
CA ILE A 235 -9.19 18.57 19.07
C ILE A 235 -8.80 17.75 20.30
N ARG A 236 -9.63 17.83 21.35
CA ARG A 236 -9.45 17.05 22.59
C ARG A 236 -10.37 15.84 22.68
N ASN A 237 -11.52 15.95 22.08
CA ASN A 237 -12.55 14.92 21.87
C ASN A 237 -13.47 15.39 20.75
N LEU A 238 -14.58 14.71 20.53
CA LEU A 238 -15.60 15.05 19.53
C LEU A 238 -16.86 15.68 20.14
N SER A 239 -16.77 16.14 21.40
CA SER A 239 -17.91 16.75 22.09
C SER A 239 -18.53 17.88 21.28
N GLY A 240 -19.86 17.88 21.21
CA GLY A 240 -20.63 18.86 20.46
C GLY A 240 -20.76 18.57 18.96
N LEU A 241 -20.12 17.53 18.43
CA LEU A 241 -20.47 17.01 17.12
C LEU A 241 -21.86 16.37 17.22
N THR A 242 -22.82 16.86 16.43
CA THR A 242 -24.18 16.35 16.41
C THR A 242 -24.71 16.37 14.98
N ASP A 243 -25.75 15.58 14.70
CA ASP A 243 -26.46 15.59 13.43
C ASP A 243 -25.55 15.44 12.18
N VAL A 244 -24.74 14.37 12.19
CA VAL A 244 -23.91 13.94 11.05
C VAL A 244 -24.26 12.50 10.64
N PRO A 245 -25.52 12.22 10.32
CA PRO A 245 -26.02 10.86 10.14
C PRO A 245 -25.44 10.13 8.94
N ALA A 246 -24.90 10.83 7.95
CA ALA A 246 -24.30 10.22 6.78
C ALA A 246 -22.83 9.86 6.96
N LEU A 247 -22.20 10.21 8.09
CA LEU A 247 -20.77 10.00 8.31
C LEU A 247 -20.45 8.50 8.42
N THR A 248 -19.66 8.01 7.44
CA THR A 248 -19.26 6.60 7.34
C THR A 248 -17.77 6.38 7.56
N SER A 249 -16.96 7.42 7.39
CA SER A 249 -15.50 7.36 7.56
C SER A 249 -15.01 8.58 8.35
N LEU A 250 -14.29 8.35 9.45
CA LEU A 250 -13.67 9.36 10.29
C LEU A 250 -12.21 8.99 10.52
N HIS A 251 -11.31 9.90 10.16
CA HIS A 251 -9.87 9.75 10.35
C HIS A 251 -9.37 10.70 11.44
N LEU A 252 -8.71 10.13 12.44
CA LEU A 252 -8.15 10.84 13.60
C LEU A 252 -6.65 10.53 13.70
N ALA A 253 -5.86 11.02 12.74
CA ALA A 253 -4.41 10.76 12.72
C ALA A 253 -3.64 11.91 13.39
N SER A 254 -2.68 11.57 14.27
CA SER A 254 -1.77 12.53 14.93
C SER A 254 -2.45 13.67 15.67
N CYS A 255 -3.63 13.43 16.23
CA CYS A 255 -4.35 14.35 17.11
C CYS A 255 -3.73 14.31 18.52
N LYS A 256 -2.60 14.99 18.70
CA LYS A 256 -1.79 14.92 19.94
C LYS A 256 -2.53 15.32 21.23
N GLN A 257 -3.62 16.07 21.11
CA GLN A 257 -4.42 16.52 22.24
C GLN A 257 -5.68 15.70 22.48
N LEU A 258 -5.99 14.74 21.60
CA LEU A 258 -7.13 13.84 21.73
C LEU A 258 -6.97 12.98 22.99
N ARG A 259 -7.95 13.03 23.90
CA ARG A 259 -7.91 12.34 25.20
C ARG A 259 -8.88 11.17 25.28
N ASP A 260 -10.04 11.35 24.68
CA ASP A 260 -11.14 10.38 24.63
C ASP A 260 -11.95 10.57 23.35
N LEU A 261 -12.92 9.68 23.10
CA LEU A 261 -13.78 9.70 21.92
C LEU A 261 -15.18 10.24 22.20
N THR A 262 -15.38 10.96 23.31
CA THR A 262 -16.68 11.54 23.68
C THR A 262 -17.25 12.37 22.52
N GLY A 263 -18.50 12.08 22.13
CA GLY A 263 -19.19 12.77 21.02
C GLY A 263 -19.13 12.01 19.68
N ILE A 264 -18.38 10.91 19.59
CA ILE A 264 -18.33 10.09 18.38
C ILE A 264 -19.66 9.38 18.10
N ASP A 265 -20.49 9.16 19.12
CA ASP A 265 -21.81 8.56 19.06
C ASP A 265 -22.78 9.28 18.10
N ALA A 266 -22.55 10.57 17.86
CA ALA A 266 -23.27 11.34 16.82
C ALA A 266 -23.07 10.79 15.39
N ALA A 267 -22.00 10.07 15.15
CA ALA A 267 -21.67 9.42 13.87
C ALA A 267 -22.08 7.94 13.87
N GLY A 268 -23.31 7.63 14.25
CA GLY A 268 -23.80 6.24 14.43
C GLY A 268 -23.76 5.34 13.18
N ASN A 269 -23.51 5.91 12.00
CA ASN A 269 -23.37 5.17 10.75
C ASN A 269 -21.91 4.94 10.32
N LEU A 270 -20.93 5.16 11.20
CA LEU A 270 -19.54 4.85 10.89
C LEU A 270 -19.38 3.38 10.46
N VAL A 271 -18.67 3.19 9.36
CA VAL A 271 -18.28 1.89 8.83
C VAL A 271 -16.81 1.61 9.16
N GLU A 272 -15.99 2.65 9.13
CA GLU A 272 -14.57 2.59 9.43
C GLU A 272 -14.18 3.73 10.39
N LEU A 273 -13.40 3.39 11.42
CA LEU A 273 -12.75 4.35 12.30
C LEU A 273 -11.27 4.02 12.43
N VAL A 274 -10.43 4.99 12.09
CA VAL A 274 -8.98 4.92 12.23
C VAL A 274 -8.51 6.02 13.17
N VAL A 275 -7.85 5.63 14.26
CA VAL A 275 -7.22 6.51 15.24
C VAL A 275 -5.72 6.20 15.25
N GLU A 276 -4.93 7.06 14.61
CA GLU A 276 -3.50 6.81 14.39
C GLU A 276 -2.65 7.91 15.03
N GLU A 277 -1.53 7.52 15.69
CA GLU A 277 -0.56 8.45 16.26
C GLU A 277 -1.19 9.50 17.21
N CYS A 278 -2.14 9.05 18.03
CA CYS A 278 -2.81 9.89 19.03
C CYS A 278 -2.28 9.59 20.44
N PRO A 279 -1.06 10.06 20.80
CA PRO A 279 -0.40 9.69 22.05
C PRO A 279 -1.13 10.20 23.31
N GLY A 280 -2.04 11.17 23.18
CA GLY A 280 -2.85 11.69 24.29
C GLY A 280 -4.09 10.87 24.61
N LEU A 281 -4.49 9.93 23.73
CA LEU A 281 -5.69 9.09 23.90
C LEU A 281 -5.48 8.11 25.04
N ARG A 282 -6.28 8.24 26.10
CA ARG A 282 -6.17 7.42 27.32
C ARG A 282 -7.30 6.42 27.45
N SER A 283 -8.43 6.70 26.84
CA SER A 283 -9.67 5.94 26.99
C SER A 283 -10.50 5.99 25.71
N VAL A 284 -11.23 4.94 25.45
CA VAL A 284 -12.28 4.89 24.43
C VAL A 284 -13.67 5.24 25.00
N GLN A 285 -13.70 5.85 26.19
CA GLN A 285 -14.93 6.31 26.82
C GLN A 285 -15.72 7.23 25.89
N GLY A 286 -17.04 7.08 25.86
CA GLY A 286 -17.91 7.84 24.95
C GLY A 286 -17.98 7.28 23.53
N PHE A 287 -17.37 6.12 23.28
CA PHE A 287 -17.38 5.49 21.96
C PHE A 287 -18.81 5.20 21.47
N GLY A 288 -19.76 4.92 22.36
CA GLY A 288 -21.17 4.74 22.01
C GLY A 288 -21.44 3.48 21.19
N CYS A 289 -22.66 3.36 20.69
CA CYS A 289 -23.08 2.24 19.84
C CYS A 289 -22.92 2.59 18.35
N HIS A 290 -22.07 1.83 17.65
CA HIS A 290 -21.87 1.97 16.20
C HIS A 290 -22.28 0.67 15.49
N PRO A 291 -23.57 0.50 15.17
CA PRO A 291 -24.11 -0.76 14.67
C PRO A 291 -23.63 -1.12 13.24
N ARG A 292 -22.95 -0.22 12.56
CA ARG A 292 -22.43 -0.43 11.20
C ARG A 292 -20.92 -0.46 11.13
N LEU A 293 -20.22 -0.32 12.26
CA LEU A 293 -18.76 -0.31 12.28
C LEU A 293 -18.23 -1.73 12.01
N THR A 294 -17.54 -1.88 10.89
CA THR A 294 -16.92 -3.15 10.47
C THR A 294 -15.43 -3.18 10.72
N LYS A 295 -14.78 -2.01 10.76
CA LYS A 295 -13.33 -1.89 10.99
C LYS A 295 -13.02 -0.83 12.04
N LEU A 296 -12.21 -1.22 13.03
CA LEU A 296 -11.69 -0.36 14.08
C LEU A 296 -10.18 -0.54 14.21
N GLU A 297 -9.45 0.57 14.11
CA GLU A 297 -8.00 0.56 14.20
C GLU A 297 -7.50 1.65 15.17
N PHE A 298 -6.67 1.23 16.15
CA PHE A 298 -5.89 2.10 17.03
C PHE A 298 -4.41 1.84 16.76
N LYS A 299 -3.69 2.87 16.31
CA LYS A 299 -2.26 2.75 16.00
C LYS A 299 -1.46 3.87 16.64
N GLY A 300 -0.40 3.52 17.39
CA GLY A 300 0.45 4.51 18.05
C GLY A 300 -0.26 5.34 19.13
N CYS A 301 -1.29 4.79 19.78
CA CYS A 301 -2.01 5.42 20.89
C CYS A 301 -1.33 5.05 22.22
N THR A 302 -0.13 5.59 22.46
CA THR A 302 0.78 5.14 23.53
C THR A 302 0.24 5.26 24.96
N GLU A 303 -0.67 6.21 25.23
CA GLU A 303 -1.31 6.39 26.55
C GLU A 303 -2.61 5.56 26.72
N LEU A 304 -3.07 4.84 25.68
CA LEU A 304 -4.27 4.01 25.77
C LEU A 304 -4.01 2.85 26.74
N SER A 305 -4.77 2.78 27.84
CA SER A 305 -4.52 1.83 28.93
C SER A 305 -5.47 0.64 28.94
N ASP A 306 -6.70 0.84 28.49
CA ASP A 306 -7.72 -0.20 28.37
C ASP A 306 -8.79 0.18 27.35
N LEU A 307 -9.72 -0.74 27.08
CA LEU A 307 -10.80 -0.57 26.12
C LEU A 307 -12.17 -0.39 26.78
N ARG A 308 -12.19 -0.06 28.07
CA ARG A 308 -13.44 0.17 28.82
C ARG A 308 -14.21 1.35 28.23
N GLY A 309 -15.52 1.15 28.05
CA GLY A 309 -16.39 2.14 27.43
C GLY A 309 -16.58 1.94 25.93
N ALA A 310 -15.93 0.96 25.32
CA ALA A 310 -16.37 0.43 24.04
C ALA A 310 -17.74 -0.25 24.24
N SER A 311 -18.76 0.28 23.60
CA SER A 311 -20.09 -0.35 23.59
C SER A 311 -20.08 -1.58 22.67
N PRO A 312 -21.07 -2.46 22.75
CA PRO A 312 -21.12 -3.64 21.89
C PRO A 312 -21.13 -3.25 20.42
N LEU A 313 -20.07 -3.64 19.72
CA LEU A 313 -19.85 -3.39 18.29
C LEU A 313 -20.31 -4.64 17.51
N SER A 314 -21.62 -4.79 17.36
CA SER A 314 -22.24 -6.02 16.88
C SER A 314 -21.87 -6.44 15.45
N HIS A 315 -21.37 -5.51 14.64
CA HIS A 315 -20.98 -5.75 13.24
C HIS A 315 -19.48 -5.60 13.00
N LEU A 316 -18.68 -5.41 14.06
CA LEU A 316 -17.23 -5.30 13.91
C LEU A 316 -16.64 -6.61 13.39
N GLU A 317 -15.98 -6.55 12.26
CA GLU A 317 -15.34 -7.69 11.60
C GLU A 317 -13.85 -7.74 11.84
N GLU A 318 -13.21 -6.56 11.96
CA GLU A 318 -11.77 -6.41 12.08
C GLU A 318 -11.42 -5.42 13.20
N LEU A 319 -10.58 -5.87 14.15
CA LEU A 319 -10.01 -5.05 15.21
C LEU A 319 -8.50 -5.07 15.12
N ARG A 320 -7.89 -3.89 14.95
CA ARG A 320 -6.42 -3.72 14.95
C ARG A 320 -5.99 -2.75 16.04
N ILE A 321 -5.00 -3.14 16.83
CA ILE A 321 -4.39 -2.29 17.86
C ILE A 321 -2.88 -2.42 17.73
N SER A 322 -2.18 -1.31 17.50
CA SER A 322 -0.73 -1.34 17.40
C SER A 322 -0.05 -0.16 18.09
N GLY A 323 1.14 -0.40 18.66
CA GLY A 323 1.94 0.64 19.31
C GLY A 323 1.25 1.31 20.51
N SER A 324 0.40 0.58 21.23
CA SER A 324 -0.25 1.05 22.46
C SER A 324 0.55 0.59 23.68
N GLU A 325 1.60 1.35 24.02
CA GLU A 325 2.62 0.95 25.02
C GLU A 325 2.05 0.69 26.43
N ARG A 326 0.95 1.38 26.79
CA ARG A 326 0.29 1.26 28.11
C ARG A 326 -0.93 0.36 28.12
N LEU A 327 -1.32 -0.22 27.00
CA LEU A 327 -2.45 -1.14 26.94
C LEU A 327 -2.13 -2.40 27.74
N ALA A 328 -2.70 -2.52 28.92
CA ALA A 328 -2.43 -3.64 29.84
C ALA A 328 -3.51 -4.72 29.77
N SER A 329 -4.71 -4.39 29.30
CA SER A 329 -5.88 -5.29 29.33
C SER A 329 -6.78 -5.07 28.11
N LEU A 330 -7.38 -6.15 27.62
CA LEU A 330 -8.46 -6.14 26.63
C LEU A 330 -9.85 -6.09 27.27
N ALA A 331 -9.93 -6.00 28.58
CA ALA A 331 -11.21 -5.88 29.29
C ALA A 331 -11.99 -4.67 28.81
N GLY A 332 -13.30 -4.86 28.61
CA GLY A 332 -14.22 -3.80 28.16
C GLY A 332 -14.48 -3.74 26.66
N LEU A 333 -13.93 -4.66 25.87
CA LEU A 333 -14.30 -4.82 24.45
C LEU A 333 -15.79 -5.18 24.30
N GLY A 334 -16.36 -5.94 25.28
CA GLY A 334 -17.72 -6.46 25.21
C GLY A 334 -17.91 -7.53 24.13
N PRO A 335 -19.13 -8.00 23.92
CA PRO A 335 -19.42 -9.02 22.92
C PRO A 335 -19.26 -8.47 21.50
N LEU A 336 -18.48 -9.16 20.68
CA LEU A 336 -18.19 -8.82 19.27
C LEU A 336 -18.60 -9.99 18.37
N PRO A 337 -19.91 -10.23 18.14
CA PRO A 337 -20.42 -11.45 17.52
C PRO A 337 -20.07 -11.62 16.03
N ALA A 338 -19.68 -10.54 15.35
CA ALA A 338 -19.28 -10.59 13.93
C ALA A 338 -17.76 -10.55 13.74
N LEU A 339 -16.98 -10.49 14.82
CA LEU A 339 -15.54 -10.30 14.72
C LEU A 339 -14.87 -11.52 14.10
N LYS A 340 -14.09 -11.29 13.04
CA LYS A 340 -13.39 -12.31 12.27
C LYS A 340 -11.90 -12.33 12.60
N GLU A 341 -11.31 -11.15 12.72
CA GLU A 341 -9.86 -10.96 12.85
C GLU A 341 -9.53 -9.98 13.98
N ILE A 342 -8.54 -10.36 14.79
CA ILE A 342 -7.94 -9.51 15.81
C ILE A 342 -6.43 -9.45 15.51
N ALA A 343 -5.89 -8.25 15.37
CA ALA A 343 -4.45 -8.01 15.27
C ALA A 343 -4.00 -7.06 16.39
N ILE A 344 -3.06 -7.50 17.22
CA ILE A 344 -2.48 -6.68 18.29
C ILE A 344 -0.97 -6.72 18.16
N GLU A 345 -0.37 -5.54 17.95
CA GLU A 345 1.03 -5.40 17.64
C GLU A 345 1.69 -4.36 18.56
N ASP A 346 2.92 -4.64 19.00
CA ASP A 346 3.73 -3.70 19.77
C ASP A 346 3.00 -3.09 21.00
N CYS A 347 2.34 -3.96 21.78
CA CYS A 347 1.68 -3.60 23.03
C CYS A 347 2.38 -4.31 24.22
N PRO A 348 3.57 -3.84 24.64
CA PRO A 348 4.44 -4.57 25.58
C PRO A 348 3.88 -4.73 26.99
N ALA A 349 2.94 -3.87 27.40
CA ALA A 349 2.29 -3.96 28.72
C ALA A 349 1.11 -4.94 28.75
N LEU A 350 0.69 -5.48 27.59
CA LEU A 350 -0.53 -6.32 27.52
C LEU A 350 -0.26 -7.68 28.16
N ALA A 351 -1.00 -7.94 29.23
CA ALA A 351 -0.93 -9.19 30.02
C ALA A 351 -2.32 -9.80 30.28
N ASP A 352 -3.37 -8.99 30.25
CA ASP A 352 -4.74 -9.44 30.52
C ASP A 352 -5.55 -9.55 29.24
N PHE A 353 -5.88 -10.79 28.88
CA PHE A 353 -6.65 -11.16 27.68
C PHE A 353 -8.11 -11.52 28.01
N THR A 354 -8.60 -11.24 29.22
CA THR A 354 -9.94 -11.64 29.67
C THR A 354 -11.06 -11.08 28.79
N GLY A 355 -10.83 -9.93 28.11
CA GLY A 355 -11.76 -9.39 27.12
C GLY A 355 -12.04 -10.31 25.92
N LEU A 356 -11.20 -11.32 25.68
CA LEU A 356 -11.40 -12.30 24.61
C LEU A 356 -12.51 -13.33 24.97
N THR A 357 -12.85 -13.50 26.24
CA THR A 357 -13.88 -14.48 26.68
C THR A 357 -15.26 -14.22 26.08
N GLU A 358 -15.55 -12.97 25.74
CA GLU A 358 -16.84 -12.55 25.19
C GLU A 358 -16.89 -12.63 23.66
N ILE A 359 -15.76 -13.03 23.02
CA ILE A 359 -15.59 -13.05 21.57
C ILE A 359 -15.57 -14.50 21.07
N ALA A 360 -16.74 -15.02 20.69
CA ALA A 360 -16.84 -16.40 20.21
C ALA A 360 -16.64 -16.59 18.70
N SER A 361 -16.70 -15.51 17.93
CA SER A 361 -16.72 -15.54 16.45
C SER A 361 -15.36 -15.37 15.80
N ALA A 362 -14.37 -14.82 16.52
CA ALA A 362 -13.04 -14.57 15.97
C ALA A 362 -12.32 -15.88 15.64
N TYR A 363 -11.97 -16.03 14.37
CA TYR A 363 -11.27 -17.23 13.90
C TYR A 363 -9.80 -16.96 13.55
N ARG A 364 -9.36 -15.69 13.55
CA ARG A 364 -7.98 -15.29 13.27
C ARG A 364 -7.46 -14.34 14.33
N LEU A 365 -6.33 -14.69 14.96
CA LEU A 365 -5.65 -13.88 15.95
C LEU A 365 -4.18 -13.69 15.55
N HIS A 366 -3.78 -12.45 15.38
CA HIS A 366 -2.38 -12.08 15.12
C HIS A 366 -1.85 -11.23 16.27
N LEU A 367 -0.77 -11.67 16.91
CA LEU A 367 -0.12 -11.01 18.03
C LEU A 367 1.35 -10.78 17.70
N SER A 368 1.82 -9.55 17.80
CA SER A 368 3.21 -9.21 17.54
C SER A 368 3.80 -8.31 18.62
N GLY A 369 5.06 -8.52 18.96
CA GLY A 369 5.79 -7.65 19.88
C GLY A 369 5.26 -7.64 21.32
N LEU A 370 4.59 -8.71 21.77
CA LEU A 370 4.00 -8.83 23.10
C LEU A 370 4.98 -9.55 24.04
N GLY A 371 5.66 -8.79 24.92
CA GLY A 371 6.72 -9.31 25.78
C GLY A 371 6.26 -10.11 26.99
N LEU A 372 4.98 -10.03 27.38
CA LEU A 372 4.45 -10.66 28.61
C LEU A 372 3.73 -12.00 28.37
N ILE A 373 3.55 -12.41 27.11
CA ILE A 373 3.02 -13.73 26.77
C ILE A 373 4.09 -14.78 27.07
N ARG A 374 3.79 -15.76 27.90
CA ARG A 374 4.71 -16.84 28.29
C ARG A 374 4.34 -18.18 27.69
N ASP A 375 3.05 -18.43 27.52
CA ASP A 375 2.42 -19.65 27.02
C ASP A 375 1.17 -19.30 26.24
N LEU A 376 0.42 -20.31 25.78
CA LEU A 376 -0.77 -20.13 24.97
C LEU A 376 -2.09 -20.22 25.76
N ALA A 377 -2.03 -20.38 27.09
CA ALA A 377 -3.23 -20.52 27.93
C ALA A 377 -4.26 -19.37 27.78
N PRO A 378 -3.86 -18.10 27.59
CA PRO A 378 -4.83 -17.01 27.39
C PRO A 378 -5.73 -17.20 26.15
N PHE A 379 -5.33 -17.99 25.17
CA PHE A 379 -6.04 -18.13 23.89
C PHE A 379 -7.05 -19.28 23.88
N THR A 380 -7.08 -20.11 24.91
CA THR A 380 -8.17 -21.10 25.15
C THR A 380 -9.53 -20.43 25.30
N LEU A 381 -9.54 -19.12 25.58
CA LEU A 381 -10.75 -18.31 25.75
C LEU A 381 -11.47 -18.02 24.42
N LEU A 382 -10.87 -18.38 23.28
CA LEU A 382 -11.42 -18.16 21.93
C LEU A 382 -11.87 -19.47 21.29
N PRO A 383 -13.10 -19.93 21.51
CA PRO A 383 -13.56 -21.24 21.02
C PRO A 383 -13.67 -21.34 19.49
N GLY A 384 -13.73 -20.20 18.81
CA GLY A 384 -13.78 -20.11 17.34
C GLY A 384 -12.43 -20.03 16.65
N LEU A 385 -11.32 -19.99 17.39
CA LEU A 385 -9.99 -19.71 16.83
C LEU A 385 -9.55 -20.81 15.84
N ARG A 386 -9.20 -20.40 14.62
CA ARG A 386 -8.75 -21.28 13.54
C ARG A 386 -7.31 -21.03 13.14
N ALA A 387 -6.86 -19.77 13.26
CA ALA A 387 -5.50 -19.38 12.94
C ALA A 387 -4.92 -18.47 14.02
N LEU A 388 -3.77 -18.85 14.56
CA LEU A 388 -3.00 -18.09 15.55
C LEU A 388 -1.62 -17.77 14.98
N ALA A 389 -1.27 -16.48 14.95
CA ALA A 389 0.07 -16.02 14.60
C ALA A 389 0.69 -15.25 15.76
N LEU A 390 1.87 -15.68 16.19
CA LEU A 390 2.67 -15.07 17.26
C LEU A 390 4.00 -14.63 16.67
N ASP A 391 4.27 -13.33 16.71
CA ASP A 391 5.45 -12.76 16.08
C ASP A 391 6.20 -11.86 17.07
N GLY A 392 7.49 -12.10 17.27
CA GLY A 392 8.31 -11.28 18.18
C GLY A 392 7.86 -11.28 19.64
N CYS A 393 7.09 -12.29 20.08
CA CYS A 393 6.64 -12.43 21.47
C CYS A 393 7.80 -12.96 22.34
N GLN A 394 8.69 -12.08 22.78
CA GLN A 394 9.95 -12.45 23.43
C GLN A 394 9.80 -13.17 24.78
N GLY A 395 8.65 -13.04 25.42
CA GLY A 395 8.35 -13.76 26.68
C GLY A 395 7.95 -15.22 26.47
N LEU A 396 7.62 -15.61 25.24
CA LEU A 396 7.12 -16.93 24.90
C LEU A 396 8.26 -17.96 24.94
N TRP A 397 8.20 -18.91 25.85
CA TRP A 397 9.23 -19.93 26.04
C TRP A 397 8.74 -21.35 25.77
N GLU A 398 7.42 -21.56 25.73
CA GLU A 398 6.76 -22.81 25.35
C GLU A 398 5.43 -22.53 24.65
N LEU A 399 4.91 -23.49 23.88
CA LEU A 399 3.62 -23.43 23.21
C LEU A 399 2.55 -24.28 23.93
N THR A 400 2.76 -24.57 25.21
CA THR A 400 1.80 -25.29 26.07
C THR A 400 0.61 -24.39 26.44
N GLY A 401 -0.46 -24.99 26.97
CA GLY A 401 -1.60 -24.27 27.52
C GLY A 401 -2.74 -23.99 26.54
N LEU A 402 -2.63 -24.38 25.26
CA LEU A 402 -3.81 -24.47 24.41
C LEU A 402 -4.63 -25.69 24.86
N ASP A 403 -5.85 -25.47 25.38
CA ASP A 403 -6.85 -26.53 25.39
C ASP A 403 -7.38 -26.66 23.96
N LEU A 404 -6.83 -27.62 23.25
CA LEU A 404 -6.86 -27.72 21.79
C LEU A 404 -8.15 -28.33 21.23
N ARG A 405 -9.20 -28.40 22.02
CA ARG A 405 -10.59 -28.56 21.55
C ARG A 405 -11.07 -27.36 20.73
N SER A 406 -10.19 -26.35 20.53
CA SER A 406 -10.51 -25.06 19.94
C SER A 406 -10.69 -25.07 18.42
N GLY A 407 -10.38 -26.17 17.70
CA GLY A 407 -10.44 -26.20 16.22
C GLY A 407 -9.34 -25.39 15.53
N LEU A 408 -8.20 -25.14 16.22
CA LEU A 408 -7.05 -24.42 15.65
C LEU A 408 -6.46 -25.23 14.49
N GLY A 409 -6.54 -24.67 13.26
CA GLY A 409 -6.02 -25.29 12.05
C GLY A 409 -4.63 -24.79 11.64
N GLU A 410 -4.28 -23.56 12.03
CA GLU A 410 -3.03 -22.92 11.63
C GLU A 410 -2.35 -22.27 12.83
N LEU A 411 -1.07 -22.59 13.07
CA LEU A 411 -0.22 -21.96 14.07
C LEU A 411 1.06 -21.45 13.41
N THR A 412 1.32 -20.16 13.53
CA THR A 412 2.57 -19.54 13.10
C THR A 412 3.25 -18.92 14.30
N VAL A 413 4.53 -19.24 14.51
CA VAL A 413 5.37 -18.63 15.54
C VAL A 413 6.64 -18.11 14.90
N SER A 414 6.95 -16.84 15.13
CA SER A 414 8.10 -16.21 14.52
C SER A 414 8.81 -15.24 15.45
N ARG A 415 10.13 -15.11 15.24
CA ARG A 415 11.00 -14.12 15.92
C ARG A 415 10.93 -14.15 17.45
N THR A 416 10.72 -15.31 18.05
CA THR A 416 10.76 -15.50 19.50
C THR A 416 12.12 -16.09 19.89
N GLY A 417 12.95 -15.28 20.58
CA GLY A 417 14.30 -15.68 20.92
C GLY A 417 14.41 -16.74 22.02
N SER A 418 13.37 -16.88 22.84
CA SER A 418 13.37 -17.75 24.04
C SER A 418 12.82 -19.15 23.80
N LEU A 419 12.15 -19.39 22.67
CA LEU A 419 11.51 -20.68 22.38
C LEU A 419 12.58 -21.71 21.98
N SER A 420 12.88 -22.63 22.87
CA SER A 420 13.87 -23.70 22.63
C SER A 420 13.26 -25.01 22.16
N SER A 421 12.00 -25.27 22.54
CA SER A 421 11.19 -26.40 22.09
C SER A 421 9.72 -25.98 22.10
N PRO A 422 8.87 -26.45 21.17
CA PRO A 422 7.44 -26.21 21.22
C PRO A 422 6.74 -26.80 22.43
N GLY A 423 7.37 -27.76 23.14
CA GLY A 423 6.76 -28.53 24.18
C GLY A 423 5.79 -29.59 23.64
N ASP A 424 4.75 -29.88 24.40
CA ASP A 424 3.72 -30.85 23.99
C ASP A 424 2.53 -30.11 23.35
N LEU A 425 2.42 -30.21 22.02
CA LEU A 425 1.26 -29.75 21.24
C LEU A 425 0.24 -30.89 21.03
N GLY A 426 0.40 -32.01 21.75
CA GLY A 426 -0.28 -33.29 21.48
C GLY A 426 -1.81 -33.30 21.53
N GLU A 427 -2.46 -32.21 21.93
CA GLU A 427 -3.91 -32.12 22.01
C GLU A 427 -4.54 -31.17 20.99
N ALA A 428 -3.83 -30.86 19.87
CA ALA A 428 -4.33 -30.05 18.74
C ALA A 428 -4.84 -30.92 17.57
N PRO A 429 -5.96 -31.64 17.70
CA PRO A 429 -6.38 -32.60 16.69
C PRO A 429 -6.67 -31.97 15.33
N ASP A 430 -7.04 -30.70 15.29
CA ASP A 430 -7.39 -29.99 14.07
C ASP A 430 -6.22 -29.22 13.43
N LEU A 431 -5.02 -29.21 14.04
CA LEU A 431 -3.87 -28.46 13.55
C LEU A 431 -3.34 -29.09 12.25
N ARG A 432 -3.40 -28.32 11.17
CA ARG A 432 -2.99 -28.74 9.81
C ARG A 432 -1.73 -28.07 9.33
N VAL A 433 -1.49 -26.83 9.78
CA VAL A 433 -0.36 -26.02 9.35
C VAL A 433 0.41 -25.52 10.58
N LEU A 434 1.70 -25.83 10.63
CA LEU A 434 2.64 -25.33 11.64
C LEU A 434 3.78 -24.58 10.96
N GLU A 435 3.92 -23.29 11.26
CA GLU A 435 4.99 -22.45 10.74
C GLU A 435 5.87 -21.92 11.87
N LEU A 436 7.16 -22.27 11.86
CA LEU A 436 8.16 -21.87 12.83
C LEU A 436 9.24 -21.05 12.11
N ARG A 437 9.32 -19.74 12.40
CA ARG A 437 10.18 -18.83 11.65
C ARG A 437 11.09 -18.00 12.55
N ASP A 438 12.37 -17.92 12.18
CA ASP A 438 13.36 -17.07 12.85
C ASP A 438 13.40 -17.31 14.38
N LEU A 439 13.56 -18.60 14.77
CA LEU A 439 13.61 -19.09 16.15
C LEU A 439 15.01 -19.58 16.45
N PRO A 440 15.94 -18.69 16.89
CA PRO A 440 17.36 -19.02 17.00
C PRO A 440 17.68 -20.04 18.10
N ALA A 441 16.82 -20.17 19.11
CA ALA A 441 17.02 -21.11 20.22
C ALA A 441 16.34 -22.48 20.00
N LEU A 442 15.52 -22.63 18.95
CA LEU A 442 14.75 -23.86 18.70
C LEU A 442 15.70 -25.02 18.37
N ALA A 443 15.78 -26.01 19.24
CA ALA A 443 16.68 -27.16 19.12
C ALA A 443 15.98 -28.43 18.64
N ASP A 444 14.72 -28.62 19.01
CA ASP A 444 13.88 -29.74 18.64
C ASP A 444 12.43 -29.30 18.34
N LEU A 445 11.61 -30.22 17.87
CA LEU A 445 10.20 -29.96 17.54
C LEU A 445 9.22 -30.44 18.64
N GLY A 446 9.74 -30.84 19.82
CA GLY A 446 8.92 -31.33 20.92
C GLY A 446 8.11 -32.59 20.58
N LEU A 447 6.90 -32.68 21.12
CA LEU A 447 6.01 -33.82 20.91
C LEU A 447 4.88 -33.44 19.93
N LEU A 448 5.08 -33.77 18.65
CA LEU A 448 4.07 -33.55 17.60
C LEU A 448 3.22 -34.81 17.32
N GLY A 449 3.48 -35.92 17.99
CA GLY A 449 2.87 -37.21 17.70
C GLY A 449 1.36 -37.31 17.92
N GLY A 450 0.76 -36.34 18.62
CA GLY A 450 -0.71 -36.21 18.79
C GLY A 450 -1.41 -35.42 17.68
N LEU A 451 -0.65 -34.79 16.77
CA LEU A 451 -1.19 -33.94 15.71
C LEU A 451 -1.59 -34.78 14.48
N THR A 452 -2.73 -35.45 14.57
CA THR A 452 -3.20 -36.41 13.56
C THR A 452 -3.63 -35.80 12.23
N GLU A 453 -3.86 -34.48 12.20
CA GLU A 453 -4.25 -33.73 11.00
C GLU A 453 -3.11 -32.85 10.45
N LEU A 454 -1.89 -32.88 11.03
CA LEU A 454 -0.79 -32.00 10.64
C LEU A 454 -0.24 -32.41 9.25
N THR A 455 -0.59 -31.64 8.24
CA THR A 455 -0.21 -31.92 6.83
C THR A 455 0.90 -31.03 6.32
N THR A 456 1.09 -29.85 6.88
CA THR A 456 2.09 -28.88 6.39
C THR A 456 2.92 -28.34 7.53
N VAL A 457 4.24 -28.43 7.39
CA VAL A 457 5.20 -27.84 8.35
C VAL A 457 6.20 -26.98 7.59
N GLY A 458 6.34 -25.73 8.04
CA GLY A 458 7.34 -24.78 7.57
C GLY A 458 8.29 -24.38 8.68
N ILE A 459 9.59 -24.60 8.49
CA ILE A 459 10.65 -24.23 9.44
C ILE A 459 11.66 -23.37 8.72
N ARG A 460 11.84 -22.14 9.21
CA ARG A 460 12.76 -21.19 8.57
C ARG A 460 13.54 -20.40 9.60
N GLY A 461 14.86 -20.26 9.37
CA GLY A 461 15.70 -19.43 10.26
C GLY A 461 15.84 -20.00 11.67
N CYS A 462 15.92 -21.33 11.80
CA CYS A 462 16.10 -22.04 13.08
C CYS A 462 17.49 -22.72 13.12
N PRO A 463 18.57 -21.95 13.32
CA PRO A 463 19.94 -22.46 13.18
C PRO A 463 20.36 -23.48 14.25
N ALA A 464 19.68 -23.52 15.39
CA ALA A 464 19.95 -24.47 16.46
C ALA A 464 19.21 -25.80 16.31
N LEU A 465 18.29 -25.93 15.33
CA LEU A 465 17.49 -27.13 15.14
C LEU A 465 18.36 -28.30 14.67
N THR A 466 18.42 -29.34 15.48
CA THR A 466 19.17 -30.58 15.20
C THR A 466 18.25 -31.80 15.06
N ASP A 467 17.09 -31.81 15.71
CA ASP A 467 16.18 -32.93 15.77
C ASP A 467 14.80 -32.61 15.20
N ILE A 468 14.43 -33.35 14.16
CA ILE A 468 13.10 -33.31 13.51
C ILE A 468 12.37 -34.65 13.63
N SER A 469 12.80 -35.55 14.54
CA SER A 469 12.23 -36.89 14.70
C SER A 469 10.74 -36.90 15.05
N ALA A 470 10.24 -35.81 15.65
CA ALA A 470 8.83 -35.61 15.95
C ALA A 470 7.93 -35.65 14.68
N LEU A 471 8.48 -35.39 13.48
CA LEU A 471 7.74 -35.42 12.22
C LEU A 471 7.39 -36.83 11.74
N ALA A 472 8.12 -37.85 12.16
CA ALA A 472 7.96 -39.24 11.70
C ALA A 472 6.52 -39.80 11.84
N ARG A 473 5.78 -39.33 12.83
CA ARG A 473 4.44 -39.83 13.16
C ARG A 473 3.29 -38.95 12.66
N THR A 474 3.62 -37.90 11.92
CA THR A 474 2.61 -36.96 11.40
C THR A 474 2.20 -37.33 9.96
N PRO A 475 0.96 -37.08 9.53
CA PRO A 475 0.50 -37.34 8.16
C PRO A 475 0.97 -36.25 7.19
N LEU A 476 2.26 -35.95 7.21
CA LEU A 476 2.85 -34.83 6.53
C LEU A 476 2.79 -34.98 5.00
N THR A 477 2.23 -33.98 4.32
CA THR A 477 2.19 -33.91 2.86
C THR A 477 3.12 -32.83 2.29
N GLY A 478 3.42 -31.79 3.08
CA GLY A 478 4.29 -30.69 2.71
C GLY A 478 5.25 -30.28 3.81
N LEU A 479 6.56 -30.15 3.47
CA LEU A 479 7.60 -29.72 4.41
C LEU A 479 8.50 -28.66 3.76
N SER A 480 8.80 -27.60 4.50
CA SER A 480 9.80 -26.60 4.13
C SER A 480 10.83 -26.44 5.24
N LEU A 481 12.11 -26.65 4.91
CA LEU A 481 13.25 -26.52 5.81
C LEU A 481 14.24 -25.50 5.24
N HIS A 482 14.24 -24.29 5.75
CA HIS A 482 15.09 -23.20 5.25
C HIS A 482 15.97 -22.62 6.35
N HIS A 483 17.27 -22.48 6.09
CA HIS A 483 18.22 -21.90 7.06
C HIS A 483 18.21 -22.62 8.41
N THR A 484 18.21 -23.95 8.40
CA THR A 484 18.31 -24.84 9.57
C THR A 484 19.71 -25.45 9.56
N THR A 485 20.71 -24.64 9.84
CA THR A 485 22.14 -24.94 9.54
C THR A 485 22.76 -26.03 10.41
N ALA A 486 22.17 -26.31 11.58
CA ALA A 486 22.63 -27.40 12.46
C ALA A 486 22.05 -28.77 12.10
N LEU A 487 21.04 -28.81 11.19
CA LEU A 487 20.42 -30.05 10.76
C LEU A 487 21.35 -30.78 9.76
N ASP A 488 21.70 -32.02 10.04
CA ASP A 488 22.65 -32.82 9.26
C ASP A 488 22.00 -34.01 8.53
N SER A 489 20.78 -34.38 8.91
CA SER A 489 20.09 -35.56 8.38
C SER A 489 18.59 -35.32 8.21
N LEU A 490 18.04 -35.88 7.13
CA LEU A 490 16.62 -35.95 6.83
C LEU A 490 16.07 -37.38 6.84
N HIS A 491 16.84 -38.38 7.30
CA HIS A 491 16.43 -39.79 7.21
C HIS A 491 15.12 -40.12 7.94
N VAL A 492 14.78 -39.34 8.98
CA VAL A 492 13.48 -39.47 9.67
C VAL A 492 12.27 -39.31 8.73
N LEU A 493 12.43 -38.58 7.63
CA LEU A 493 11.36 -38.34 6.64
C LEU A 493 10.99 -39.62 5.85
N GLU A 494 11.79 -40.68 5.89
CA GLU A 494 11.45 -41.97 5.28
C GLU A 494 10.18 -42.58 5.92
N GLU A 495 9.88 -42.21 7.16
CA GLU A 495 8.65 -42.61 7.84
C GLU A 495 7.42 -41.76 7.40
N CYS A 496 7.63 -40.60 6.76
CA CYS A 496 6.58 -39.71 6.26
C CYS A 496 6.07 -40.18 4.90
N ARG A 497 5.27 -41.25 4.87
CA ARG A 497 4.85 -41.94 3.64
C ARG A 497 4.00 -41.11 2.68
N ASP A 498 3.33 -40.08 3.20
CA ASP A 498 2.43 -39.20 2.44
C ASP A 498 3.10 -37.91 1.95
N LEU A 499 4.41 -37.73 2.19
CA LEU A 499 5.13 -36.52 1.85
C LEU A 499 5.24 -36.35 0.33
N ARG A 500 4.62 -35.30 -0.19
CA ARG A 500 4.53 -35.00 -1.63
C ARG A 500 5.35 -33.79 -2.04
N VAL A 501 5.46 -32.79 -1.16
CA VAL A 501 6.14 -31.53 -1.43
C VAL A 501 7.23 -31.32 -0.38
N LEU A 502 8.47 -31.13 -0.84
CA LEU A 502 9.62 -30.86 0.04
C LEU A 502 10.42 -29.68 -0.50
N SER A 503 10.66 -28.69 0.36
CA SER A 503 11.56 -27.58 0.07
C SER A 503 12.69 -27.52 1.08
N VAL A 504 13.93 -27.60 0.61
CA VAL A 504 15.13 -27.58 1.43
C VAL A 504 16.04 -26.46 0.95
N ARG A 505 16.41 -25.56 1.85
CA ARG A 505 17.27 -24.43 1.48
C ARG A 505 18.28 -24.11 2.59
N ASP A 506 19.55 -23.94 2.18
CA ASP A 506 20.60 -23.47 3.07
C ASP A 506 20.79 -24.39 4.31
N ILE A 507 21.04 -25.67 4.03
CA ILE A 507 21.41 -26.70 5.01
C ILE A 507 22.78 -27.27 4.55
N PRO A 508 23.88 -26.62 4.92
CA PRO A 508 25.20 -26.94 4.37
C PRO A 508 25.72 -28.33 4.78
N SER A 509 25.25 -28.85 5.91
CA SER A 509 25.66 -30.16 6.43
C SER A 509 24.96 -31.34 5.78
N LEU A 510 23.92 -31.10 4.94
CA LEU A 510 23.14 -32.14 4.33
C LEU A 510 23.90 -32.79 3.16
N MET A 511 24.42 -34.01 3.37
CA MET A 511 25.19 -34.76 2.35
C MET A 511 24.42 -35.94 1.76
N THR A 512 23.36 -36.38 2.43
CA THR A 512 22.54 -37.52 2.00
C THR A 512 21.08 -37.12 1.94
N PHE A 513 20.30 -37.80 1.13
CA PHE A 513 18.87 -37.53 0.99
C PHE A 513 18.08 -38.82 1.19
N PRO A 514 16.95 -38.79 1.93
CA PRO A 514 16.14 -39.96 2.21
C PRO A 514 15.41 -40.49 0.98
N ALA A 515 15.06 -41.76 0.99
CA ALA A 515 14.19 -42.35 -0.02
C ALA A 515 12.74 -41.97 0.24
N LEU A 516 12.17 -41.13 -0.62
CA LEU A 516 10.82 -40.58 -0.48
C LEU A 516 9.96 -40.97 -1.68
N PRO A 517 9.35 -42.15 -1.70
CA PRO A 517 8.66 -42.70 -2.89
C PRO A 517 7.40 -41.91 -3.27
N SER A 518 6.79 -41.23 -2.34
CA SER A 518 5.58 -40.43 -2.58
C SER A 518 5.87 -38.99 -3.00
N LEU A 519 7.14 -38.57 -2.97
CA LEU A 519 7.53 -37.18 -3.27
C LEU A 519 7.27 -36.88 -4.77
N ARG A 520 6.58 -35.74 -5.01
CA ARG A 520 6.24 -35.26 -6.36
C ARG A 520 6.93 -33.95 -6.69
N GLU A 521 7.10 -33.09 -5.69
CA GLU A 521 7.69 -31.78 -5.85
C GLU A 521 8.86 -31.58 -4.89
N LEU A 522 10.02 -31.23 -5.43
CA LEU A 522 11.24 -30.97 -4.66
C LEU A 522 11.86 -29.64 -5.07
N SER A 523 12.08 -28.79 -4.09
CA SER A 523 12.82 -27.55 -4.28
C SER A 523 14.06 -27.55 -3.41
N LEU A 524 15.23 -27.44 -4.02
CA LEU A 524 16.53 -27.43 -3.36
C LEU A 524 17.26 -26.13 -3.68
N ALA A 525 17.87 -25.51 -2.66
CA ALA A 525 18.70 -24.32 -2.87
C ALA A 525 19.84 -24.22 -1.86
N ARG A 526 20.98 -23.69 -2.29
CA ARG A 526 22.16 -23.44 -1.43
C ARG A 526 22.65 -24.67 -0.67
N LEU A 527 22.72 -25.80 -1.37
CA LEU A 527 23.35 -27.02 -0.88
C LEU A 527 24.73 -27.18 -1.56
N HIS A 528 25.73 -27.67 -0.82
CA HIS A 528 27.12 -27.85 -1.31
C HIS A 528 27.32 -29.19 -2.02
N TRP A 529 26.39 -29.56 -2.91
CA TRP A 529 26.46 -30.79 -3.68
C TRP A 529 27.20 -30.57 -5.01
N LYS A 530 28.10 -31.49 -5.35
CA LYS A 530 28.81 -31.50 -6.64
C LYS A 530 28.04 -32.21 -7.74
N ASP A 531 27.21 -33.16 -7.35
CA ASP A 531 26.33 -33.93 -8.21
C ASP A 531 24.98 -34.16 -7.52
N LEU A 532 24.02 -34.73 -8.24
CA LEU A 532 22.69 -35.03 -7.73
C LEU A 532 22.50 -36.49 -7.31
N SER A 533 23.59 -37.23 -7.08
CA SER A 533 23.52 -38.65 -6.63
C SER A 533 22.64 -38.86 -5.39
N PRO A 534 22.52 -37.91 -4.44
CA PRO A 534 21.58 -38.05 -3.33
C PRO A 534 20.11 -38.20 -3.76
N LEU A 535 19.73 -37.77 -4.96
CA LEU A 535 18.36 -37.83 -5.47
C LEU A 535 18.01 -39.11 -6.22
N ALA A 536 18.97 -40.05 -6.41
CA ALA A 536 18.78 -41.25 -7.21
C ALA A 536 17.60 -42.16 -6.80
N GLY A 537 17.16 -42.08 -5.53
CA GLY A 537 16.03 -42.84 -4.98
C GLY A 537 14.63 -42.24 -5.20
N LEU A 538 14.53 -41.08 -5.85
CA LEU A 538 13.27 -40.34 -5.94
C LEU A 538 12.50 -40.63 -7.24
N GLY A 539 12.24 -41.89 -7.55
CA GLY A 539 11.63 -42.31 -8.81
C GLY A 539 10.25 -41.71 -9.15
N GLY A 540 9.50 -41.23 -8.13
CA GLY A 540 8.19 -40.61 -8.32
C GLY A 540 8.22 -39.09 -8.50
N LEU A 541 9.41 -38.46 -8.54
CA LEU A 541 9.55 -37.01 -8.61
C LEU A 541 9.10 -36.46 -9.96
N GLN A 542 8.18 -35.47 -9.93
CA GLN A 542 7.60 -34.86 -11.13
C GLN A 542 8.13 -33.42 -11.36
N HIS A 543 8.33 -32.69 -10.31
CA HIS A 543 8.74 -31.29 -10.36
C HIS A 543 10.00 -31.11 -9.50
N LEU A 544 11.09 -30.66 -10.14
CA LEU A 544 12.36 -30.38 -9.46
C LEU A 544 12.77 -28.93 -9.70
N ARG A 545 13.05 -28.23 -8.61
CA ARG A 545 13.66 -26.89 -8.64
C ARG A 545 15.04 -26.94 -7.96
N LEU A 546 16.05 -26.49 -8.70
CA LEU A 546 17.43 -26.30 -8.23
C LEU A 546 17.78 -24.82 -8.35
N ASP A 547 18.20 -24.19 -7.25
CA ASP A 547 18.49 -22.76 -7.22
C ASP A 547 19.72 -22.46 -6.32
N ASP A 548 20.57 -21.51 -6.72
CA ASP A 548 21.75 -21.09 -5.96
C ASP A 548 22.70 -22.26 -5.58
N PHE A 549 23.07 -23.11 -6.54
CA PHE A 549 24.09 -24.15 -6.32
C PHE A 549 25.44 -23.70 -6.88
N ASP A 550 26.40 -23.45 -5.98
CA ASP A 550 27.72 -22.96 -6.36
C ASP A 550 28.64 -24.08 -6.85
N ASP A 551 28.52 -25.29 -6.29
CA ASP A 551 29.43 -26.42 -6.52
C ASP A 551 28.91 -27.47 -7.49
N LEU A 552 27.64 -27.36 -7.95
CA LEU A 552 27.00 -28.36 -8.78
C LEU A 552 27.58 -28.37 -10.21
N THR A 553 28.17 -29.49 -10.60
CA THR A 553 28.79 -29.67 -11.92
C THR A 553 28.16 -30.82 -12.74
N ASP A 554 27.48 -31.76 -12.09
CA ASP A 554 26.89 -32.94 -12.74
C ASP A 554 25.41 -33.13 -12.36
N ILE A 555 24.57 -33.26 -13.38
CA ILE A 555 23.13 -33.54 -13.26
C ILE A 555 22.75 -34.90 -13.91
N SER A 556 23.72 -35.75 -14.25
CA SER A 556 23.45 -37.04 -14.93
C SER A 556 22.48 -37.93 -14.15
N THR A 557 22.43 -37.83 -12.83
CA THR A 557 21.48 -38.57 -11.99
C THR A 557 20.02 -38.31 -12.35
N LEU A 558 19.69 -37.16 -12.94
CA LEU A 558 18.31 -36.85 -13.37
C LEU A 558 17.79 -37.78 -14.45
N THR A 559 18.66 -38.42 -15.23
CA THR A 559 18.28 -39.43 -16.26
C THR A 559 17.62 -40.65 -15.63
N GLY A 560 17.92 -40.94 -14.37
CA GLY A 560 17.32 -42.00 -13.56
C GLY A 560 15.97 -41.68 -12.92
N LEU A 561 15.38 -40.51 -13.19
CA LEU A 561 14.09 -40.07 -12.64
C LEU A 561 12.99 -40.19 -13.71
N PRO A 562 12.25 -41.30 -13.75
CA PRO A 562 11.37 -41.63 -14.89
C PRO A 562 10.14 -40.72 -15.01
N ASP A 563 9.69 -40.11 -13.91
CA ASP A 563 8.48 -39.31 -13.86
C ASP A 563 8.78 -37.80 -13.93
N LEU A 564 10.06 -37.37 -14.00
CA LEU A 564 10.46 -35.97 -13.97
C LEU A 564 9.94 -35.20 -15.21
N SER A 565 8.92 -34.39 -15.03
CA SER A 565 8.25 -33.66 -16.11
C SER A 565 8.56 -32.17 -16.14
N GLU A 566 8.86 -31.57 -15.00
CA GLU A 566 9.20 -30.15 -14.90
C GLU A 566 10.52 -29.97 -14.15
N LEU A 567 11.43 -29.20 -14.74
CA LEU A 567 12.71 -28.86 -14.18
C LEU A 567 12.91 -27.35 -14.19
N LEU A 568 13.20 -26.77 -13.03
CA LEU A 568 13.57 -25.37 -12.90
C LEU A 568 15.02 -25.29 -12.44
N LEU A 569 15.86 -24.68 -13.28
CA LEU A 569 17.26 -24.42 -13.01
C LEU A 569 17.45 -22.92 -12.74
N GLY A 570 17.73 -22.56 -11.48
CA GLY A 570 17.98 -21.19 -11.04
C GLY A 570 19.43 -20.76 -11.28
N HIS A 571 20.03 -20.12 -10.28
CA HIS A 571 21.42 -19.68 -10.31
C HIS A 571 22.37 -20.88 -10.06
N LEU A 572 23.00 -21.39 -11.11
CA LEU A 572 23.96 -22.50 -11.06
C LEU A 572 25.31 -22.02 -11.60
N HIS A 573 26.22 -21.65 -10.71
CA HIS A 573 27.45 -20.95 -11.09
C HIS A 573 28.51 -21.84 -11.73
N SER A 574 28.63 -23.09 -11.30
CA SER A 574 29.66 -24.03 -11.78
C SER A 574 29.17 -25.01 -12.86
N PHE A 575 27.89 -24.90 -13.23
CA PHE A 575 27.23 -25.86 -14.11
C PHE A 575 27.31 -25.44 -15.58
N THR A 576 27.82 -26.36 -16.46
CA THR A 576 28.06 -26.06 -17.87
C THR A 576 27.49 -27.10 -18.85
N ASP A 577 27.11 -28.29 -18.40
CA ASP A 577 26.68 -29.38 -19.27
C ASP A 577 25.18 -29.71 -19.16
N LEU A 578 24.41 -29.34 -20.17
CA LEU A 578 22.97 -29.66 -20.29
C LEU A 578 22.72 -31.02 -20.98
N GLY A 579 23.76 -31.69 -21.46
CA GLY A 579 23.65 -32.96 -22.21
C GLY A 579 22.71 -33.98 -21.58
N PRO A 580 22.81 -34.26 -20.27
CA PRO A 580 21.95 -35.25 -19.61
C PRO A 580 20.45 -34.98 -19.71
N LEU A 581 20.02 -33.72 -19.95
CA LEU A 581 18.60 -33.39 -20.11
C LEU A 581 17.96 -34.05 -21.35
N LEU A 582 18.76 -34.42 -22.37
CA LEU A 582 18.28 -35.14 -23.56
C LEU A 582 17.85 -36.56 -23.22
N ASP A 583 18.38 -37.13 -22.17
CA ASP A 583 18.12 -38.51 -21.76
C ASP A 583 16.98 -38.65 -20.75
N ILE A 584 16.24 -37.54 -20.48
CA ILE A 584 15.04 -37.54 -19.64
C ILE A 584 13.80 -37.58 -20.53
N PRO A 585 13.17 -38.75 -20.73
CA PRO A 585 12.08 -38.89 -21.69
C PRO A 585 10.76 -38.24 -21.24
N SER A 586 10.59 -38.09 -19.94
CA SER A 586 9.40 -37.52 -19.32
C SER A 586 9.39 -35.99 -19.27
N LEU A 587 10.52 -35.32 -19.55
CA LEU A 587 10.67 -33.88 -19.43
C LEU A 587 9.75 -33.13 -20.42
N ARG A 588 8.89 -32.29 -19.92
CA ARG A 588 7.92 -31.45 -20.67
C ARG A 588 8.16 -29.96 -20.54
N ARG A 589 8.76 -29.56 -19.44
CA ARG A 589 9.00 -28.12 -19.15
C ARG A 589 10.38 -27.94 -18.54
N LEU A 590 11.09 -26.96 -19.07
CA LEU A 590 12.37 -26.48 -18.53
C LEU A 590 12.30 -24.97 -18.32
N ASP A 591 12.28 -24.53 -17.07
CA ASP A 591 12.44 -23.11 -16.68
C ASP A 591 13.89 -22.86 -16.32
N LYS A 592 14.46 -21.75 -16.80
CA LYS A 592 15.86 -21.40 -16.52
C LYS A 592 16.02 -19.93 -16.19
N SER A 593 16.95 -19.65 -15.28
CA SER A 593 17.32 -18.29 -14.91
C SER A 593 17.93 -17.52 -16.09
N PRO A 594 17.66 -16.21 -16.24
CA PRO A 594 18.33 -15.36 -17.24
C PRO A 594 19.85 -15.31 -17.09
N GLN A 595 20.39 -15.50 -15.88
CA GLN A 595 21.83 -15.48 -15.62
C GLN A 595 22.53 -16.73 -16.13
N MET A 596 21.90 -17.89 -16.05
CA MET A 596 22.37 -19.12 -16.72
C MET A 596 22.57 -18.93 -18.23
N ASN A 597 21.79 -18.04 -18.85
CA ASN A 597 21.91 -17.74 -20.27
C ASN A 597 23.18 -16.96 -20.64
N ALA A 598 23.71 -16.13 -19.75
CA ALA A 598 24.88 -15.28 -20.03
C ALA A 598 26.20 -16.09 -20.02
N GLU A 599 26.30 -17.09 -19.15
CA GLU A 599 27.51 -17.88 -18.95
C GLU A 599 27.59 -19.10 -19.88
N ILE A 600 26.48 -19.79 -20.11
CA ILE A 600 26.43 -20.98 -21.00
C ILE A 600 26.32 -20.58 -22.47
N LEU A 601 25.71 -19.44 -22.79
CA LEU A 601 25.33 -19.15 -24.17
C LEU A 601 26.29 -18.23 -24.93
N GLN A 602 27.34 -17.63 -24.37
CA GLN A 602 28.30 -16.80 -25.13
C GLN A 602 27.85 -16.43 -26.56
N GLY A 603 26.57 -16.08 -26.76
CA GLY A 603 26.00 -15.73 -28.05
C GLY A 603 25.63 -16.86 -29.01
N ARG A 604 25.75 -18.15 -28.65
CA ARG A 604 25.35 -19.30 -29.47
C ARG A 604 24.11 -19.99 -28.89
N ARG A 605 23.19 -20.47 -29.75
CA ARG A 605 22.06 -21.32 -29.34
C ARG A 605 22.65 -22.67 -28.87
N ASP A 606 22.48 -22.99 -27.57
CA ASP A 606 22.90 -24.27 -27.04
C ASP A 606 22.19 -25.40 -27.83
N PRO A 607 22.94 -26.37 -28.41
CA PRO A 607 22.35 -27.43 -29.21
C PRO A 607 21.38 -28.33 -28.43
N VAL A 608 21.59 -28.48 -27.10
CA VAL A 608 20.71 -29.25 -26.22
C VAL A 608 19.36 -28.56 -26.10
N LEU A 609 19.33 -27.27 -25.93
CA LEU A 609 18.07 -26.52 -25.83
C LEU A 609 17.30 -26.50 -27.15
N VAL A 610 17.99 -26.47 -28.27
CA VAL A 610 17.37 -26.59 -29.60
C VAL A 610 16.72 -27.97 -29.75
N GLU A 611 17.42 -29.03 -29.35
CA GLU A 611 16.90 -30.40 -29.44
C GLU A 611 15.73 -30.65 -28.48
N LEU A 612 15.78 -30.12 -27.26
CA LEU A 612 14.64 -30.14 -26.32
C LEU A 612 13.40 -29.44 -26.89
N ALA A 613 13.59 -28.29 -27.51
CA ALA A 613 12.49 -27.57 -28.17
C ALA A 613 11.90 -28.39 -29.36
N ASN A 614 12.74 -29.08 -30.13
CA ASN A 614 12.31 -30.00 -31.21
C ASN A 614 11.46 -31.16 -30.65
N ARG A 615 11.74 -31.61 -29.44
CA ARG A 615 10.97 -32.64 -28.71
C ARG A 615 9.73 -32.07 -28.01
N GLN A 616 9.34 -30.82 -28.28
CA GLN A 616 8.17 -30.14 -27.69
C GLN A 616 8.28 -29.88 -26.18
N VAL A 617 9.47 -29.83 -25.63
CA VAL A 617 9.69 -29.36 -24.25
C VAL A 617 9.49 -27.85 -24.23
N ALA A 618 8.57 -27.38 -23.39
CA ALA A 618 8.36 -25.94 -23.17
C ALA A 618 9.58 -25.34 -22.44
N ILE A 619 10.22 -24.35 -23.05
CA ILE A 619 11.38 -23.68 -22.46
C ILE A 619 10.98 -22.25 -22.13
N ASP A 620 10.76 -21.97 -20.85
CA ASP A 620 10.42 -20.64 -20.36
C ASP A 620 11.68 -19.89 -19.89
N ARG A 621 11.67 -18.57 -20.13
CA ARG A 621 12.68 -17.63 -19.65
C ARG A 621 12.01 -16.74 -18.61
N ARG A 622 12.29 -16.93 -17.35
CA ARG A 622 11.88 -15.99 -16.30
C ARG A 622 12.92 -14.92 -16.06
#